data_9fa6ec2f200f43b5cb13feabfe42946b
#
_entry.id   9fa6ec2f200f43b5cb13feabfe42946b
#
_cell.length_a   1.000
_cell.length_b   1.000
_cell.length_c   1.000
_cell.angle_alpha   90.00
_cell.angle_beta   90.00
_cell.angle_gamma   90.00
#
_symmetry.space_group_name_H-M   'P 1'
#
loop_
_entity.id
_entity.type
_entity.pdbx_description
1 polymer ?
#
loop_
_entity_poly.entity_id
_entity_poly.type
_entity_poly.pdbx_seq_one_letter_code
_entity_poly.pdbx_strand_id
1 'polypeptide(L)'
;MAELPFKNTYDLSPEQLLALDEAEEMMERLDLGAAEAAFLAMLEEAPGCIPVLNNLGHLYGKMLSEFEKAVEYYEKVLQQEPDNAWARDQRRRYLRYCSYD
;
A
#
# COMPACT_ATOMS: atom_id res chain seq x y z
N MET A 1 20.48 1.86 -22.96
CA MET A 1 19.43 2.34 -22.08
C MET A 1 19.25 1.43 -20.88
N ALA A 2 19.21 2.01 -19.72
CA ALA A 2 19.05 1.20 -18.52
C ALA A 2 17.64 0.64 -18.45
N GLU A 3 17.53 -0.63 -18.18
CA GLU A 3 16.25 -1.25 -17.96
C GLU A 3 15.84 -1.05 -16.51
N LEU A 4 14.55 -0.84 -16.31
CA LEU A 4 14.02 -0.77 -14.96
C LEU A 4 14.18 -2.13 -14.30
N PRO A 5 14.57 -2.16 -13.01
CA PRO A 5 14.74 -3.43 -12.31
C PRO A 5 13.43 -4.13 -12.01
N PHE A 6 12.31 -3.48 -12.30
CA PHE A 6 10.97 -4.02 -12.06
C PHE A 6 10.05 -3.60 -13.21
N LYS A 7 8.97 -4.34 -13.35
CA LYS A 7 7.98 -4.04 -14.35
C LYS A 7 6.98 -3.03 -13.80
N ASN A 8 6.74 -1.95 -14.55
CA ASN A 8 5.74 -0.96 -14.16
C ASN A 8 4.35 -1.45 -14.56
N THR A 9 3.87 -2.45 -13.83
CA THR A 9 2.63 -3.15 -14.15
C THR A 9 1.41 -2.24 -14.12
N TYR A 10 1.44 -1.22 -13.28
CA TYR A 10 0.30 -0.32 -13.10
C TYR A 10 0.43 0.97 -13.89
N ASP A 11 1.46 1.05 -14.75
CA ASP A 11 1.63 2.17 -15.68
C ASP A 11 1.64 3.53 -14.98
N LEU A 12 2.41 3.60 -13.91
CA LEU A 12 2.55 4.85 -13.17
C LEU A 12 3.43 5.84 -13.93
N SER A 13 3.10 7.12 -13.81
CA SER A 13 3.93 8.17 -14.41
C SER A 13 5.28 8.25 -13.71
N PRO A 14 6.29 8.89 -14.34
CA PRO A 14 7.57 9.09 -13.66
C PRO A 14 7.44 9.83 -12.34
N GLU A 15 6.54 10.82 -12.26
CA GLU A 15 6.29 11.55 -11.03
C GLU A 15 5.71 10.65 -9.95
N GLN A 16 4.77 9.78 -10.34
CA GLN A 16 4.18 8.82 -9.40
C GLN A 16 5.20 7.82 -8.91
N LEU A 17 6.05 7.32 -9.81
CA LEU A 17 7.10 6.36 -9.42
C LEU A 17 8.07 6.99 -8.45
N LEU A 18 8.46 8.24 -8.68
CA LEU A 18 9.36 8.94 -7.78
C LEU A 18 8.72 9.15 -6.41
N ALA A 19 7.46 9.61 -6.40
CA ALA A 19 6.75 9.83 -5.14
C ALA A 19 6.58 8.53 -4.36
N LEU A 20 6.28 7.45 -5.06
CA LEU A 20 6.14 6.13 -4.45
C LEU A 20 7.44 5.68 -3.81
N ASP A 21 8.54 5.82 -4.55
CA ASP A 21 9.86 5.43 -4.07
C ASP A 21 10.25 6.22 -2.82
N GLU A 22 10.01 7.53 -2.83
CA GLU A 22 10.31 8.38 -1.69
C GLU A 22 9.49 8.00 -0.46
N ALA A 23 8.21 7.71 -0.66
CA ALA A 23 7.33 7.32 0.45
C ALA A 23 7.76 5.96 1.02
N GLU A 24 8.16 5.03 0.16
CA GLU A 24 8.65 3.74 0.61
C GLU A 24 9.93 3.88 1.40
N GLU A 25 10.82 4.78 0.98
CA GLU A 25 12.04 5.06 1.74
C GLU A 25 11.75 5.63 3.11
N MET A 26 10.77 6.53 3.20
CA MET A 26 10.35 7.06 4.50
C MET A 26 9.88 5.94 5.42
N MET A 27 9.11 5.00 4.88
CA MET A 27 8.62 3.87 5.64
C MET A 27 9.78 2.99 6.11
N GLU A 28 10.76 2.74 5.22
CA GLU A 28 11.93 1.94 5.57
C GLU A 28 12.77 2.57 6.67
N ARG A 29 12.82 3.90 6.69
CA ARG A 29 13.54 4.63 7.74
C ARG A 29 12.69 4.80 9.00
N LEU A 30 11.50 4.22 9.01
CA LEU A 30 10.57 4.29 10.13
C LEU A 30 10.05 5.70 10.40
N ASP A 31 10.10 6.56 9.38
CA ASP A 31 9.47 7.87 9.43
C ASP A 31 8.01 7.69 9.02
N LEU A 32 7.25 7.05 9.91
CA LEU A 32 5.94 6.50 9.55
C LEU A 32 4.88 7.57 9.33
N GLY A 33 4.94 8.66 10.08
CA GLY A 33 4.01 9.76 9.86
C GLY A 33 4.19 10.42 8.51
N ALA A 34 5.45 10.63 8.10
CA ALA A 34 5.74 11.20 6.80
C ALA A 34 5.34 10.26 5.69
N ALA A 35 5.61 8.96 5.86
CA ALA A 35 5.23 7.95 4.87
C ALA A 35 3.71 7.93 4.69
N GLU A 36 2.97 7.91 5.79
CA GLU A 36 1.51 7.90 5.74
C GLU A 36 0.99 9.11 4.98
N ALA A 37 1.49 10.30 5.31
CA ALA A 37 1.06 11.52 4.65
C ALA A 37 1.35 11.48 3.16
N ALA A 38 2.52 10.97 2.79
CA ALA A 38 2.91 10.89 1.38
C ALA A 38 2.01 9.93 0.60
N PHE A 39 1.75 8.74 1.16
CA PHE A 39 0.86 7.78 0.49
C PHE A 39 -0.56 8.32 0.37
N LEU A 40 -1.07 8.96 1.42
CA LEU A 40 -2.43 9.51 1.38
C LEU A 40 -2.54 10.61 0.34
N ALA A 41 -1.51 11.45 0.21
CA ALA A 41 -1.51 12.49 -0.81
C ALA A 41 -1.56 11.89 -2.22
N MET A 42 -0.85 10.78 -2.43
CA MET A 42 -0.90 10.10 -3.72
C MET A 42 -2.31 9.57 -4.02
N LEU A 43 -3.01 9.09 -3.01
CA LEU A 43 -4.37 8.57 -3.20
C LEU A 43 -5.38 9.67 -3.53
N GLU A 44 -5.13 10.90 -3.10
CA GLU A 44 -6.01 12.00 -3.47
C GLU A 44 -6.02 12.18 -4.99
N GLU A 45 -4.88 11.99 -5.63
CA GLU A 45 -4.77 12.13 -7.08
C GLU A 45 -5.15 10.86 -7.81
N ALA A 46 -4.88 9.70 -7.22
CA ALA A 46 -5.15 8.41 -7.84
C ALA A 46 -5.71 7.44 -6.82
N PRO A 47 -7.01 7.53 -6.49
CA PRO A 47 -7.62 6.74 -5.41
C PRO A 47 -7.53 5.23 -5.59
N GLY A 48 -7.39 4.77 -6.83
CA GLY A 48 -7.30 3.34 -7.12
C GLY A 48 -5.89 2.83 -7.31
N CYS A 49 -4.88 3.60 -6.95
CA CYS A 49 -3.49 3.21 -7.19
C CYS A 49 -3.11 2.00 -6.33
N ILE A 50 -3.03 0.83 -6.95
CA ILE A 50 -2.79 -0.43 -6.24
C ILE A 50 -1.49 -0.42 -5.44
N PRO A 51 -0.33 0.02 -5.98
CA PRO A 51 0.89 0.03 -5.16
C PRO A 51 0.76 0.89 -3.91
N VAL A 52 0.05 2.01 -3.98
CA VAL A 52 -0.14 2.87 -2.82
C VAL A 52 -1.07 2.20 -1.80
N LEU A 53 -2.15 1.59 -2.28
CA LEU A 53 -3.08 0.90 -1.40
C LEU A 53 -2.39 -0.25 -0.67
N ASN A 54 -1.55 -1.01 -1.38
CA ASN A 54 -0.77 -2.10 -0.76
C ASN A 54 0.19 -1.58 0.29
N ASN A 55 0.87 -0.46 0.00
CA ASN A 55 1.80 0.14 0.95
C ASN A 55 1.08 0.62 2.21
N LEU A 56 -0.09 1.24 2.04
CA LEU A 56 -0.85 1.69 3.20
C LEU A 56 -1.34 0.50 4.03
N GLY A 57 -1.77 -0.57 3.36
CA GLY A 57 -2.14 -1.79 4.07
C GLY A 57 -0.98 -2.32 4.90
N HIS A 58 0.21 -2.34 4.32
CA HIS A 58 1.41 -2.79 5.01
C HIS A 58 1.78 -1.86 6.18
N LEU A 59 1.73 -0.56 5.94
CA LEU A 59 2.05 0.44 6.95
C LEU A 59 1.13 0.29 8.16
N TYR A 60 -0.19 0.25 7.93
CA TYR A 60 -1.13 0.14 9.03
C TYR A 60 -1.06 -1.20 9.72
N GLY A 61 -0.93 -2.29 8.97
CA GLY A 61 -0.93 -3.62 9.56
C GLY A 61 0.37 -4.01 10.23
N LYS A 62 1.48 -3.86 9.50
CA LYS A 62 2.78 -4.34 9.97
C LYS A 62 3.45 -3.36 10.90
N MET A 63 3.37 -2.07 10.59
CA MET A 63 4.13 -1.05 11.30
C MET A 63 3.38 -0.41 12.46
N LEU A 64 2.07 -0.16 12.27
CA LEU A 64 1.29 0.58 13.24
C LEU A 64 0.29 -0.26 14.01
N SER A 65 0.15 -1.52 13.66
CA SER A 65 -0.79 -2.46 14.29
C SER A 65 -2.23 -1.94 14.28
N GLU A 66 -2.59 -1.18 13.24
CA GLU A 66 -3.95 -0.72 13.03
C GLU A 66 -4.62 -1.68 12.06
N PHE A 67 -5.03 -2.82 12.58
CA PHE A 67 -5.44 -3.96 11.75
C PHE A 67 -6.71 -3.69 10.95
N GLU A 68 -7.65 -2.96 11.51
CA GLU A 68 -8.88 -2.65 10.79
C GLU A 68 -8.61 -1.78 9.56
N LYS A 69 -7.71 -0.81 9.70
CA LYS A 69 -7.31 0.02 8.56
C LYS A 69 -6.60 -0.81 7.51
N ALA A 70 -5.73 -1.72 7.95
CA ALA A 70 -5.02 -2.59 7.02
C ALA A 70 -6.01 -3.40 6.19
N VAL A 71 -7.00 -4.00 6.83
CA VAL A 71 -8.03 -4.77 6.14
C VAL A 71 -8.76 -3.89 5.12
N GLU A 72 -9.11 -2.67 5.53
CA GLU A 72 -9.82 -1.74 4.65
C GLU A 72 -9.04 -1.47 3.36
N TYR A 73 -7.74 -1.22 3.47
CA TYR A 73 -6.93 -0.92 2.30
C TYR A 73 -6.73 -2.14 1.41
N TYR A 74 -6.54 -3.32 2.00
CA TYR A 74 -6.46 -4.52 1.18
C TYR A 74 -7.78 -4.85 0.51
N GLU A 75 -8.91 -4.53 1.14
CA GLU A 75 -10.22 -4.69 0.51
C GLU A 75 -10.36 -3.78 -0.70
N LYS A 76 -9.80 -2.57 -0.63
CA LYS A 76 -9.81 -1.66 -1.77
C LYS A 76 -9.02 -2.25 -2.95
N VAL A 77 -7.90 -2.91 -2.65
CA VAL A 77 -7.15 -3.62 -3.69
C VAL A 77 -8.01 -4.71 -4.32
N LEU A 78 -8.68 -5.51 -3.48
CA LEU A 78 -9.48 -6.62 -3.97
C LEU A 78 -10.71 -6.18 -4.75
N GLN A 79 -11.21 -4.99 -4.52
CA GLN A 79 -12.29 -4.44 -5.32
C GLN A 79 -11.87 -4.26 -6.77
N GLN A 80 -10.61 -3.95 -7.00
CA GLN A 80 -10.07 -3.75 -8.34
C GLN A 80 -9.45 -5.01 -8.90
N GLU A 81 -8.83 -5.81 -8.06
CA GLU A 81 -8.13 -7.02 -8.43
C GLU A 81 -8.58 -8.17 -7.55
N PRO A 82 -9.77 -8.74 -7.82
CA PRO A 82 -10.30 -9.84 -6.97
C PRO A 82 -9.38 -11.05 -6.88
N ASP A 83 -8.52 -11.24 -7.88
CA ASP A 83 -7.60 -12.38 -7.92
C ASP A 83 -6.23 -12.07 -7.32
N ASN A 84 -6.07 -10.91 -6.69
CA ASN A 84 -4.79 -10.53 -6.10
C ASN A 84 -4.54 -11.39 -4.86
N ALA A 85 -3.69 -12.42 -5.02
CA ALA A 85 -3.43 -13.37 -3.95
C ALA A 85 -2.75 -12.73 -2.75
N TRP A 86 -1.83 -11.79 -3.00
CA TRP A 86 -1.14 -11.08 -1.93
C TRP A 86 -2.15 -10.34 -1.04
N ALA A 87 -2.99 -9.52 -1.66
CA ALA A 87 -3.97 -8.73 -0.92
C ALA A 87 -4.94 -9.62 -0.15
N ARG A 88 -5.37 -10.73 -0.77
CA ARG A 88 -6.27 -11.68 -0.12
C ARG A 88 -5.63 -12.28 1.12
N ASP A 89 -4.36 -12.68 1.01
CA ASP A 89 -3.66 -13.30 2.13
C ASP A 89 -3.41 -12.30 3.26
N GLN A 90 -3.06 -11.07 2.93
CA GLN A 90 -2.84 -10.04 3.93
C GLN A 90 -4.15 -9.67 4.63
N ARG A 91 -5.22 -9.55 3.85
CA ARG A 91 -6.55 -9.28 4.41
C ARG A 91 -6.93 -10.36 5.41
N ARG A 92 -6.74 -11.62 5.03
CA ARG A 92 -7.05 -12.75 5.91
C ARG A 92 -6.22 -12.68 7.19
N ARG A 93 -4.94 -12.37 7.06
CA ARG A 93 -4.04 -12.27 8.21
C ARG A 93 -4.55 -11.24 9.21
N TYR A 94 -4.86 -10.04 8.74
CA TYR A 94 -5.24 -8.96 9.65
C TYR A 94 -6.67 -9.08 10.14
N LEU A 95 -7.55 -9.75 9.39
CA LEU A 95 -8.89 -10.05 9.89
C LEU A 95 -8.85 -10.89 11.17
N ARG A 96 -7.88 -11.78 11.28
CA ARG A 96 -7.74 -12.59 12.51
C ARG A 96 -7.53 -11.71 13.73
N TYR A 97 -6.77 -10.65 13.56
CA TYR A 97 -6.49 -9.76 14.68
C TYR A 97 -7.68 -8.85 15.00
N CYS A 98 -8.52 -8.58 14.03
CA CYS A 98 -9.72 -7.77 14.25
C CYS A 98 -10.84 -8.55 14.93
N SER A 99 -10.80 -9.87 14.83
CA SER A 99 -11.90 -10.73 15.29
C SER A 99 -11.88 -11.06 16.77
N TYR A 100 -10.90 -10.59 17.48
CA TYR A 100 -10.80 -10.86 18.90
C TYR A 100 -11.61 -9.90 19.72
N ASP A 101 -12.50 -10.43 20.47
CA ASP A 101 -13.30 -9.66 21.42
C ASP A 101 -13.25 -10.34 22.76
#